data_bc9be9eb7aa2443697c04b18254aa822
#
_entry.id   bc9be9eb7aa2443697c04b18254aa822
#
_cell.length_a   1.000
_cell.length_b   1.000
_cell.length_c   1.000
_cell.angle_alpha   90.00
_cell.angle_beta   90.00
_cell.angle_gamma   90.00
#
_symmetry.space_group_name_H-M   'P 1'
#
loop_
_entity.id
_entity.type
_entity.pdbx_description
1 polymer ?
#
loop_
_entity_poly.entity_id
_entity_poly.type
_entity_poly.pdbx_seq_one_letter_code
_entity_poly.pdbx_strand_id
1 'polypeptide(L)'
;MKEINIIGFGLMGRQISALFYLLGYEIGVYNKSKPNIYEFEKQIKLLQRKIDFSNFNAGKINIYQHIEDLKNSLTIESLNEDLNLKKEIIQIL
;
A
#
# COMPACT_ATOMS: atom_id res chain seq x y z
N MET A 1 6.02 13.94 -6.01
CA MET A 1 5.82 12.54 -5.62
C MET A 1 4.33 12.28 -5.45
N LYS A 2 3.82 11.21 -6.03
CA LYS A 2 2.41 10.85 -5.87
C LYS A 2 2.19 10.25 -4.48
N GLU A 3 1.04 10.56 -3.88
CA GLU A 3 0.71 10.15 -2.53
C GLU A 3 -0.59 9.34 -2.52
N ILE A 4 -0.65 8.35 -1.64
CA ILE A 4 -1.85 7.54 -1.42
C ILE A 4 -1.90 7.13 0.05
N ASN A 5 -3.10 7.12 0.62
CA ASN A 5 -3.31 6.65 1.99
C ASN A 5 -3.98 5.28 1.97
N ILE A 6 -3.53 4.42 2.84
CA ILE A 6 -4.10 3.09 3.04
C ILE A 6 -4.61 3.00 4.47
N ILE A 7 -5.91 2.79 4.63
CA ILE A 7 -6.53 2.54 5.93
C ILE A 7 -6.80 1.05 6.03
N GLY A 8 -6.17 0.40 7.00
CA GLY A 8 -6.18 -1.05 7.14
C GLY A 8 -4.95 -1.69 6.51
N PHE A 9 -4.22 -2.46 7.30
CA PHE A 9 -2.96 -3.05 6.85
C PHE A 9 -2.95 -4.57 7.04
N GLY A 10 -4.09 -5.19 6.72
CA GLY A 10 -4.19 -6.63 6.58
C GLY A 10 -3.54 -7.08 5.27
N LEU A 11 -3.83 -8.29 4.82
CA LEU A 11 -3.19 -8.84 3.62
C LEU A 11 -3.40 -7.93 2.40
N MET A 12 -4.64 -7.52 2.13
CA MET A 12 -4.94 -6.68 0.96
C MET A 12 -4.29 -5.31 1.07
N GLY A 13 -4.34 -4.67 2.22
CA GLY A 13 -3.69 -3.37 2.44
C GLY A 13 -2.19 -3.44 2.23
N ARG A 14 -1.55 -4.51 2.69
CA ARG A 14 -0.12 -4.73 2.46
C ARG A 14 0.20 -4.96 0.99
N GLN A 15 -0.63 -5.71 0.27
CA GLN A 15 -0.44 -5.97 -1.16
C GLN A 15 -0.55 -4.69 -1.98
N ILE A 16 -1.58 -3.89 -1.72
CA ILE A 16 -1.78 -2.60 -2.38
C ILE A 16 -0.63 -1.65 -2.08
N SER A 17 -0.26 -1.54 -0.81
CA SER A 17 0.84 -0.68 -0.38
C SER A 17 2.16 -1.08 -1.03
N ALA A 18 2.46 -2.36 -1.10
CA ALA A 18 3.69 -2.85 -1.72
C ALA A 18 3.75 -2.48 -3.21
N LEU A 19 2.64 -2.62 -3.92
CA LEU A 19 2.58 -2.29 -5.35
C LEU A 19 2.84 -0.79 -5.56
N PHE A 20 2.12 0.08 -4.87
CA PHE A 20 2.29 1.52 -5.02
C PHE A 20 3.66 2.00 -4.54
N TYR A 21 4.20 1.37 -3.49
CA TYR A 21 5.55 1.65 -3.02
C TYR A 21 6.58 1.38 -4.13
N LEU A 22 6.47 0.24 -4.81
CA LEU A 22 7.38 -0.11 -5.90
C LEU A 22 7.20 0.79 -7.12
N LEU A 23 6.03 1.37 -7.30
CA LEU A 23 5.77 2.34 -8.37
C LEU A 23 6.23 3.76 -8.02
N GLY A 24 6.76 3.99 -6.84
CA GLY A 24 7.33 5.28 -6.45
C GLY A 24 6.40 6.19 -5.67
N TYR A 25 5.29 5.68 -5.16
CA TYR A 25 4.34 6.48 -4.37
C TYR A 25 4.82 6.66 -2.94
N GLU A 26 4.43 7.77 -2.34
CA GLU A 26 4.50 7.95 -0.89
C GLU A 26 3.23 7.39 -0.27
N ILE A 27 3.37 6.39 0.58
CA ILE A 27 2.25 5.67 1.17
C ILE A 27 2.08 6.11 2.62
N GLY A 28 0.90 6.63 2.97
CA GLY A 28 0.51 6.85 4.36
C GLY A 28 -0.34 5.68 4.84
N VAL A 29 0.08 5.02 5.90
CA VAL A 29 -0.64 3.85 6.43
C VAL A 29 -1.20 4.15 7.80
N TYR A 30 -2.49 3.89 7.98
CA TYR A 30 -3.11 3.82 9.29
C TYR A 30 -3.74 2.44 9.46
N ASN A 31 -3.45 1.81 10.58
CA ASN A 31 -4.12 0.56 10.96
C ASN A 31 -4.45 0.61 12.44
N LYS A 32 -5.58 0.03 12.81
CA LYS A 32 -6.07 0.03 14.19
C LYS A 32 -5.10 -0.65 15.15
N SER A 33 -4.46 -1.73 14.69
CA SER A 33 -3.37 -2.39 15.40
C SER A 33 -2.03 -2.06 14.75
N LYS A 34 -0.93 -2.37 15.43
CA LYS A 34 0.41 -2.08 14.91
C LYS A 34 0.61 -2.76 13.54
N PRO A 35 0.97 -2.01 12.49
CA PRO A 35 1.21 -2.58 11.17
C PRO A 35 2.36 -3.59 11.16
N ASN A 36 2.19 -4.68 10.42
CA ASN A 36 3.21 -5.71 10.30
C ASN A 36 4.13 -5.41 9.11
N ILE A 37 5.26 -4.75 9.39
CA ILE A 37 6.20 -4.34 8.35
C ILE A 37 6.91 -5.55 7.73
N TYR A 38 7.17 -6.59 8.51
CA TYR A 38 7.79 -7.81 7.99
C TYR A 38 6.93 -8.45 6.89
N GLU A 39 5.63 -8.54 7.11
CA GLU A 39 4.71 -9.07 6.11
C GLU A 39 4.59 -8.14 4.89
N PHE A 40 4.68 -6.82 5.09
CA PHE A 40 4.75 -5.86 4.00
C PHE A 40 6.00 -6.09 3.12
N GLU A 41 7.15 -6.28 3.73
CA GLU A 41 8.39 -6.55 3.01
C GLU A 41 8.32 -7.85 2.21
N LYS A 42 7.63 -8.86 2.73
CA LYS A 42 7.37 -10.09 1.97
C LYS A 42 6.57 -9.82 0.70
N GLN A 43 5.55 -8.96 0.78
CA GLN A 43 4.74 -8.60 -0.39
C GLN A 43 5.59 -7.88 -1.44
N ILE A 44 6.51 -7.02 -1.02
CA ILE A 44 7.43 -6.35 -1.95
C ILE A 44 8.25 -7.40 -2.71
N LYS A 45 8.84 -8.36 -2.00
CA LYS A 45 9.67 -9.41 -2.63
C LYS A 45 8.87 -10.27 -3.60
N LEU A 46 7.63 -10.62 -3.24
CA LEU A 46 6.76 -11.40 -4.11
C LEU A 46 6.44 -10.66 -5.41
N LEU A 47 6.13 -9.37 -5.33
CA LEU A 47 5.85 -8.56 -6.52
C LEU A 47 7.08 -8.41 -7.40
N GLN A 48 8.24 -8.20 -6.81
CA GLN A 48 9.50 -8.07 -7.57
C GLN A 48 9.86 -9.33 -8.35
N ARG A 49 9.39 -10.49 -7.92
CA ARG A 49 9.59 -11.74 -8.67
C ARG A 49 8.65 -11.87 -9.87
N LYS A 50 7.51 -11.19 -9.85
CA LYS A 50 6.47 -11.32 -10.87
C LYS A 50 6.47 -10.19 -11.88
N ILE A 51 6.90 -9.01 -11.48
CA ILE A 51 6.84 -7.78 -12.28
C ILE A 51 8.20 -7.10 -12.25
N ASP A 52 8.60 -6.58 -13.40
CA ASP A 52 9.83 -5.79 -13.51
C ASP A 52 9.55 -4.34 -13.14
N PHE A 53 10.13 -3.90 -12.02
CA PHE A 53 10.03 -2.52 -11.53
C PHE A 53 11.30 -1.71 -11.80
N SER A 54 12.19 -2.16 -12.69
CA SER A 54 13.50 -1.52 -12.90
C SER A 54 13.39 -0.08 -13.40
N ASN A 55 12.28 0.30 -14.05
CA ASN A 55 12.05 1.66 -14.53
C ASN A 55 11.45 2.59 -13.46
N PHE A 56 11.25 2.09 -12.25
CA PHE A 56 10.65 2.85 -11.16
C PHE A 56 11.61 2.94 -9.99
N ASN A 57 11.56 4.06 -9.27
CA ASN A 57 12.24 4.19 -7.99
C ASN A 57 11.24 3.92 -6.88
N ALA A 58 11.63 3.11 -5.89
CA ALA A 58 10.78 2.85 -4.75
C ALA A 58 10.42 4.16 -4.02
N GLY A 59 9.20 4.24 -3.52
CA GLY A 59 8.70 5.41 -2.83
C GLY A 59 9.05 5.42 -1.34
N LYS A 60 8.08 5.85 -0.53
CA LYS A 60 8.20 5.89 0.93
C LYS A 60 6.97 5.28 1.56
N ILE A 61 7.12 4.74 2.76
CA ILE A 61 6.00 4.33 3.59
C ILE A 61 6.09 5.04 4.93
N ASN A 62 4.98 5.70 5.31
CA ASN A 62 4.84 6.39 6.58
C ASN A 62 3.72 5.72 7.37
N ILE A 63 4.02 5.31 8.59
CA ILE A 63 3.05 4.67 9.49
C ILE A 63 2.53 5.73 10.46
N TYR A 64 1.23 5.94 10.47
CA TYR A 64 0.57 6.91 11.34
C TYR A 64 -0.18 6.21 12.47
N GLN A 65 -0.07 6.75 13.68
CA GLN A 65 -0.77 6.24 14.86
C GLN A 65 -2.20 6.76 14.97
N HIS A 66 -2.49 7.87 14.30
CA HIS A 66 -3.79 8.52 14.32
C HIS A 66 -4.28 8.77 12.90
N ILE A 67 -5.54 8.44 12.64
CA ILE A 67 -6.12 8.59 11.30
C ILE A 67 -6.13 10.04 10.81
N GLU A 68 -6.28 10.99 11.72
CA GLU A 68 -6.30 12.41 11.40
C GLU A 68 -4.94 12.95 10.95
N ASP A 69 -3.87 12.19 11.14
CA ASP A 69 -2.53 12.58 10.68
C ASP A 69 -2.28 12.24 9.22
N LEU A 70 -3.17 11.48 8.58
CA LEU A 70 -3.05 11.17 7.16
C LEU A 70 -3.18 12.44 6.33
N LYS A 71 -2.36 12.54 5.29
CA LYS A 71 -2.43 13.65 4.35
C LYS A 71 -3.73 13.63 3.56
N ASN A 72 -4.17 14.80 3.07
CA ASN A 72 -5.35 14.89 2.22
C ASN A 72 -5.01 14.39 0.81
N SER A 73 -5.07 13.10 0.61
CA SER A 73 -4.72 12.41 -0.63
C SER A 73 -5.74 11.31 -0.89
N LEU A 74 -5.65 10.68 -2.06
CA LEU A 74 -6.47 9.52 -2.36
C LEU A 74 -6.33 8.49 -1.24
N THR A 75 -7.44 8.01 -0.73
CA THR A 75 -7.46 7.08 0.39
C THR A 75 -8.18 5.79 -0.01
N ILE A 76 -7.54 4.67 0.26
CA ILE A 76 -8.11 3.34 0.05
C ILE A 76 -8.32 2.69 1.41
N GLU A 77 -9.55 2.29 1.69
CA GLU A 77 -9.89 1.54 2.89
C GLU A 77 -9.88 0.04 2.58
N SER A 78 -9.06 -0.71 3.30
CA SER A 78 -8.92 -2.15 3.14
C SER A 78 -9.18 -2.88 4.45
N LEU A 79 -10.16 -2.40 5.22
CA LEU A 79 -10.51 -2.97 6.53
C LEU A 79 -11.09 -4.38 6.41
N ASN A 80 -11.77 -4.65 5.30
CA ASN A 80 -12.26 -5.98 4.94
C ASN A 80 -11.70 -6.33 3.57
N GLU A 81 -11.35 -7.60 3.37
CA GLU A 81 -10.92 -8.05 2.05
C GLU A 81 -12.07 -7.89 1.05
N ASP A 82 -11.88 -7.03 0.07
CA ASP A 82 -12.84 -6.81 -1.00
C ASP A 82 -12.20 -7.20 -2.33
N LEU A 83 -12.64 -8.33 -2.87
CA LEU A 83 -12.12 -8.86 -4.13
C LEU A 83 -12.44 -7.94 -5.30
N ASN A 84 -13.53 -7.20 -5.25
CA ASN A 84 -13.89 -6.26 -6.31
C ASN A 84 -12.94 -5.08 -6.31
N LEU A 85 -12.62 -4.53 -5.15
CA LEU A 85 -11.65 -3.44 -5.03
C LEU A 85 -10.28 -3.88 -5.55
N LYS A 86 -9.84 -5.08 -5.18
CA LYS A 86 -8.56 -5.64 -5.65
C LYS A 86 -8.52 -5.75 -7.17
N LYS A 87 -9.61 -6.21 -7.79
CA LYS A 87 -9.72 -6.32 -9.25
C LYS A 87 -9.67 -4.95 -9.92
N GLU A 88 -10.39 -3.96 -9.37
CA GLU A 88 -10.38 -2.60 -9.89
C GLU A 88 -8.99 -1.99 -9.88
N ILE A 89 -8.26 -2.15 -8.78
CA ILE A 89 -6.89 -1.63 -8.66
C ILE A 89 -5.96 -2.28 -9.68
N ILE A 90 -6.07 -3.59 -9.85
CA ILE A 90 -5.26 -4.32 -10.84
C ILE A 90 -5.57 -3.86 -12.26
N GLN A 91 -6.83 -3.54 -12.57
CA GLN A 91 -7.22 -3.05 -13.89
C GLN A 91 -6.72 -1.64 -14.18
N ILE A 92 -6.62 -0.79 -13.16
CA ILE A 92 -6.11 0.58 -13.30
C ILE A 92 -4.61 0.58 -13.57
N LEU A 93 -3.93 -0.41 -13.10
CA LEU A 93 -2.48 -0.55 -13.22
C LEU A 93 -2.08 -1.30 -14.47
#